data_4865d3a590e1468887dd447639593d16
#
_entry.id   4865d3a590e1468887dd447639593d16
#
_cell.length_a   1.000
_cell.length_b   1.000
_cell.length_c   1.000
_cell.angle_alpha   90.00
_cell.angle_beta   90.00
_cell.angle_gamma   90.00
#
_symmetry.space_group_name_H-M   'P 1'
#
loop_
_entity.id
_entity.type
_entity.pdbx_description
1 polymer ?
#
loop_
_entity_poly.entity_id
_entity_poly.type
_entity_poly.pdbx_seq_one_letter_code
_entity_poly.pdbx_strand_id
1 'polypeptide(L)'
;WYSMHRFDPDDERRTVPTLEECVKFYDRMTLGLQEAYDNLMPYLEQTLQEYELDFKDLYLCGFSQGAMVALYTGLMSPEKFGGVVSFSGIMTASPYLHKHFRSTPDVLLIHGDDDKMVRFAAQKYTCRQLEGLGCKVDMSVISGGQHQVTPETLSVAADYINRKIAVPDL
;
A
#
# COMPACT_ATOMS: atom_id res chain seq x y z
N TRP A 1 -5.81 -2.09 13.00
CA TRP A 1 -6.29 -1.47 11.77
C TRP A 1 -7.69 -0.92 11.97
N TYR A 2 -8.26 -0.18 11.03
CA TYR A 2 -9.63 0.31 11.11
C TYR A 2 -10.67 -0.77 10.81
N SER A 3 -11.91 -0.62 11.38
CA SER A 3 -12.96 -1.61 11.20
C SER A 3 -13.56 -1.58 9.80
N MET A 4 -13.58 -2.72 9.13
CA MET A 4 -14.32 -2.93 7.87
C MET A 4 -15.82 -3.18 8.09
N HIS A 5 -16.28 -3.33 9.34
CA HIS A 5 -17.69 -3.59 9.68
C HIS A 5 -18.66 -2.43 9.39
N ARG A 6 -18.17 -1.28 8.99
CA ARG A 6 -19.02 -0.20 8.43
C ARG A 6 -19.50 -0.52 7.00
N PHE A 7 -19.03 -1.61 6.41
CA PHE A 7 -19.40 -2.11 5.11
C PHE A 7 -20.13 -3.42 5.33
N ASP A 8 -21.42 -3.45 4.93
CA ASP A 8 -22.28 -4.62 5.11
C ASP A 8 -21.69 -5.84 4.37
N PRO A 9 -21.23 -6.89 5.08
CA PRO A 9 -20.65 -8.07 4.46
C PRO A 9 -21.71 -8.90 3.73
N ASP A 10 -23.00 -8.67 4.00
CA ASP A 10 -24.13 -9.37 3.42
C ASP A 10 -24.79 -8.59 2.27
N ASP A 11 -24.15 -7.52 1.78
CA ASP A 11 -24.63 -6.83 0.59
C ASP A 11 -24.66 -7.81 -0.61
N GLU A 12 -25.84 -8.29 -0.94
CA GLU A 12 -26.12 -9.25 -2.02
C GLU A 12 -25.70 -8.76 -3.42
N ARG A 13 -25.22 -7.51 -3.53
CA ARG A 13 -24.67 -6.92 -4.75
C ARG A 13 -23.25 -7.40 -5.05
N ARG A 14 -22.94 -8.67 -4.78
CA ARG A 14 -21.67 -9.33 -5.18
C ARG A 14 -21.58 -9.60 -6.69
N THR A 15 -22.14 -8.73 -7.51
CA THR A 15 -21.68 -8.60 -8.88
C THR A 15 -20.27 -8.04 -8.81
N VAL A 16 -19.37 -8.64 -9.57
CA VAL A 16 -17.96 -8.23 -9.61
C VAL A 16 -17.88 -6.72 -9.86
N PRO A 17 -17.48 -5.89 -8.87
CA PRO A 17 -17.58 -4.45 -8.98
C PRO A 17 -16.70 -3.94 -10.12
N THR A 18 -17.15 -2.89 -10.81
CA THR A 18 -16.30 -2.17 -11.76
C THR A 18 -15.11 -1.52 -11.04
N LEU A 19 -14.05 -1.16 -11.77
CA LEU A 19 -12.94 -0.43 -11.18
C LEU A 19 -13.40 0.87 -10.50
N GLU A 20 -14.35 1.59 -11.11
CA GLU A 20 -14.91 2.83 -10.57
C GLU A 20 -15.63 2.60 -9.22
N GLU A 21 -16.40 1.52 -9.10
CA GLU A 21 -17.07 1.14 -7.85
C GLU A 21 -16.05 0.76 -6.78
N CYS A 22 -14.99 0.02 -7.15
CA CYS A 22 -13.88 -0.28 -6.25
C CYS A 22 -13.22 1.01 -5.75
N VAL A 23 -12.89 1.95 -6.63
CA VAL A 23 -12.27 3.23 -6.26
C VAL A 23 -13.18 4.01 -5.30
N LYS A 24 -14.47 4.17 -5.62
CA LYS A 24 -15.43 4.85 -4.74
C LYS A 24 -15.59 4.16 -3.37
N PHE A 25 -15.49 2.84 -3.35
CA PHE A 25 -15.50 2.08 -2.10
C PHE A 25 -14.27 2.40 -1.26
N TYR A 26 -13.08 2.38 -1.86
CA TYR A 26 -11.83 2.64 -1.15
C TYR A 26 -11.68 4.12 -0.75
N ASP A 27 -12.21 5.07 -1.52
CA ASP A 27 -12.24 6.50 -1.14
C ASP A 27 -12.98 6.73 0.19
N ARG A 28 -14.06 5.97 0.43
CA ARG A 28 -14.79 6.03 1.70
C ARG A 28 -13.99 5.52 2.90
N MET A 29 -12.93 4.77 2.65
CA MET A 29 -12.06 4.25 3.70
C MET A 29 -11.00 5.26 4.19
N THR A 30 -10.92 6.44 3.57
CA THR A 30 -9.88 7.46 3.89
C THR A 30 -9.87 7.83 5.37
N LEU A 31 -11.02 7.98 6.03
CA LEU A 31 -11.07 8.27 7.47
C LEU A 31 -10.43 7.15 8.30
N GLY A 32 -10.70 5.89 7.95
CA GLY A 32 -10.09 4.75 8.63
C GLY A 32 -8.59 4.65 8.37
N LEU A 33 -8.12 5.04 7.18
CA LEU A 33 -6.70 5.10 6.87
C LEU A 33 -6.00 6.21 7.67
N GLN A 34 -6.67 7.35 7.86
CA GLN A 34 -6.16 8.43 8.72
C GLN A 34 -6.06 7.96 10.18
N GLU A 35 -7.10 7.32 10.72
CA GLU A 35 -7.08 6.76 12.08
C GLU A 35 -5.94 5.72 12.23
N ALA A 36 -5.72 4.86 11.21
CA ALA A 36 -4.64 3.89 11.23
C ALA A 36 -3.26 4.57 11.21
N TYR A 37 -3.10 5.61 10.39
CA TYR A 37 -1.89 6.43 10.32
C TYR A 37 -1.58 7.09 11.67
N ASP A 38 -2.58 7.75 12.29
CA ASP A 38 -2.42 8.47 13.55
C ASP A 38 -1.98 7.55 14.70
N ASN A 39 -2.37 6.26 14.64
CA ASN A 39 -1.93 5.25 15.61
C ASN A 39 -0.58 4.62 15.25
N LEU A 40 -0.28 4.44 13.96
CA LEU A 40 0.92 3.74 13.50
C LEU A 40 2.16 4.64 13.56
N MET A 41 2.05 5.92 13.16
CA MET A 41 3.20 6.81 13.09
C MET A 41 3.95 6.97 14.42
N PRO A 42 3.28 7.24 15.55
CA PRO A 42 3.99 7.34 16.84
C PRO A 42 4.75 6.06 17.22
N TYR A 43 4.20 4.90 16.87
CA TYR A 43 4.87 3.61 17.08
C TYR A 43 6.11 3.46 16.20
N LEU A 44 6.03 3.85 14.92
CA LEU A 44 7.18 3.81 14.02
C LEU A 44 8.28 4.77 14.47
N GLU A 45 7.93 5.99 14.84
CA GLU A 45 8.87 7.00 15.35
C GLU A 45 9.58 6.50 16.62
N GLN A 46 8.83 5.95 17.58
CA GLN A 46 9.41 5.36 18.78
C GLN A 46 10.34 4.19 18.45
N THR A 47 9.95 3.31 17.52
CA THR A 47 10.77 2.17 17.09
C THR A 47 12.06 2.63 16.44
N LEU A 48 11.99 3.60 15.52
CA LEU A 48 13.18 4.16 14.88
C LEU A 48 14.14 4.79 15.90
N GLN A 49 13.59 5.52 16.86
CA GLN A 49 14.39 6.11 17.94
C GLN A 49 15.05 5.03 18.82
N GLU A 50 14.33 3.97 19.17
CA GLU A 50 14.84 2.86 19.99
C GLU A 50 16.02 2.13 19.34
N TYR A 51 15.98 1.98 18.00
CA TYR A 51 17.02 1.29 17.25
C TYR A 51 18.05 2.22 16.60
N GLU A 52 17.98 3.53 16.87
CA GLU A 52 18.88 4.54 16.28
C GLU A 52 18.86 4.52 14.74
N LEU A 53 17.66 4.36 14.15
CA LEU A 53 17.42 4.30 12.71
C LEU A 53 16.69 5.55 12.21
N ASP A 54 16.84 5.85 10.92
CA ASP A 54 16.12 6.92 10.21
C ASP A 54 14.93 6.35 9.42
N PHE A 55 14.02 7.23 8.97
CA PHE A 55 12.90 6.86 8.10
C PHE A 55 13.33 6.20 6.79
N LYS A 56 14.50 6.57 6.25
CA LYS A 56 15.07 5.93 5.05
C LYS A 56 15.42 4.45 5.25
N ASP A 57 15.60 4.00 6.50
CA ASP A 57 15.90 2.61 6.83
C ASP A 57 14.63 1.78 7.03
N LEU A 58 13.45 2.43 7.01
CA LEU A 58 12.16 1.81 7.23
C LEU A 58 11.51 1.34 5.92
N TYR A 59 11.13 0.07 5.88
CA TYR A 59 10.32 -0.51 4.80
C TYR A 59 8.98 -0.99 5.36
N LEU A 60 7.88 -0.40 4.89
CA LEU A 60 6.54 -0.85 5.26
C LEU A 60 6.03 -1.91 4.28
N CYS A 61 5.69 -3.08 4.82
CA CYS A 61 5.08 -4.16 4.04
C CYS A 61 3.65 -4.40 4.52
N GLY A 62 2.70 -4.50 3.60
CA GLY A 62 1.31 -4.74 3.95
C GLY A 62 0.58 -5.62 2.94
N PHE A 63 -0.42 -6.37 3.41
CA PHE A 63 -1.29 -7.20 2.59
C PHE A 63 -2.72 -6.68 2.64
N SER A 64 -3.39 -6.60 1.48
CA SER A 64 -4.80 -6.20 1.35
C SER A 64 -5.07 -4.86 2.06
N GLN A 65 -5.88 -4.83 3.11
CA GLN A 65 -6.10 -3.63 3.95
C GLN A 65 -4.79 -3.09 4.54
N GLY A 66 -3.89 -3.97 5.01
CA GLY A 66 -2.58 -3.56 5.52
C GLY A 66 -1.71 -2.91 4.45
N ALA A 67 -1.83 -3.31 3.18
CA ALA A 67 -1.16 -2.65 2.06
C ALA A 67 -1.69 -1.24 1.81
N MET A 68 -3.01 -1.03 1.97
CA MET A 68 -3.62 0.30 1.87
C MET A 68 -3.09 1.23 2.98
N VAL A 69 -2.99 0.71 4.21
CA VAL A 69 -2.42 1.45 5.35
C VAL A 69 -0.95 1.78 5.08
N ALA A 70 -0.15 0.82 4.60
CA ALA A 70 1.26 1.03 4.29
C ALA A 70 1.47 2.10 3.20
N LEU A 71 0.72 2.04 2.11
CA LEU A 71 0.74 3.04 1.04
C LEU A 71 0.34 4.43 1.55
N TYR A 72 -0.77 4.51 2.29
CA TYR A 72 -1.25 5.76 2.85
C TYR A 72 -0.23 6.35 3.84
N THR A 73 0.30 5.53 4.74
CA THR A 73 1.30 5.97 5.72
C THR A 73 2.58 6.46 5.05
N GLY A 74 3.07 5.74 4.04
CA GLY A 74 4.25 6.16 3.27
C GLY A 74 4.07 7.50 2.57
N LEU A 75 2.87 7.76 2.01
CA LEU A 75 2.57 9.04 1.34
C LEU A 75 2.36 10.18 2.34
N MET A 76 1.78 9.92 3.51
CA MET A 76 1.48 10.93 4.53
C MET A 76 2.63 11.19 5.49
N SER A 77 3.67 10.36 5.49
CA SER A 77 4.84 10.54 6.34
C SER A 77 5.55 11.87 6.09
N PRO A 78 6.03 12.56 7.15
CA PRO A 78 6.81 13.79 6.99
C PRO A 78 8.13 13.56 6.27
N GLU A 79 8.68 12.35 6.35
CA GLU A 79 9.94 11.96 5.74
C GLU A 79 9.76 10.72 4.86
N LYS A 80 10.64 10.59 3.87
CA LYS A 80 10.59 9.50 2.90
C LYS A 80 11.07 8.20 3.55
N PHE A 81 10.23 7.15 3.49
CA PHE A 81 10.63 5.79 3.85
C PHE A 81 11.61 5.20 2.82
N GLY A 82 12.41 4.23 3.23
CA GLY A 82 13.23 3.42 2.33
C GLY A 82 12.41 2.73 1.24
N GLY A 83 11.19 2.32 1.58
CA GLY A 83 10.23 1.84 0.60
C GLY A 83 8.92 1.35 1.20
N VAL A 84 7.95 1.11 0.31
CA VAL A 84 6.66 0.48 0.64
C VAL A 84 6.44 -0.73 -0.25
N VAL A 85 6.09 -1.87 0.34
CA VAL A 85 5.71 -3.10 -0.38
C VAL A 85 4.23 -3.39 -0.16
N SER A 86 3.48 -3.38 -1.24
CA SER A 86 2.03 -3.59 -1.25
C SER A 86 1.70 -4.94 -1.87
N PHE A 87 1.19 -5.89 -1.06
CA PHE A 87 0.66 -7.16 -1.54
C PHE A 87 -0.85 -7.04 -1.71
N SER A 88 -1.35 -7.16 -2.93
CA SER A 88 -2.78 -7.11 -3.28
C SER A 88 -3.52 -5.92 -2.67
N GLY A 89 -2.86 -4.76 -2.59
CA GLY A 89 -3.45 -3.52 -2.10
C GLY A 89 -4.01 -2.64 -3.20
N ILE A 90 -4.70 -1.59 -2.79
CA ILE A 90 -5.12 -0.49 -3.65
C ILE A 90 -4.87 0.82 -2.92
N MET A 91 -4.46 1.84 -3.65
CA MET A 91 -4.39 3.20 -3.12
C MET A 91 -5.74 3.91 -3.29
N THR A 92 -6.19 4.60 -2.26
CA THR A 92 -7.34 5.49 -2.39
C THR A 92 -6.96 6.74 -3.18
N ALA A 93 -7.81 7.11 -4.12
CA ALA A 93 -7.67 8.30 -4.95
C ALA A 93 -8.33 9.54 -4.34
N SER A 94 -8.51 9.57 -3.00
CA SER A 94 -9.26 10.65 -2.37
C SER A 94 -8.66 12.03 -2.70
N PRO A 95 -9.49 13.06 -2.91
CA PRO A 95 -9.01 14.43 -3.09
C PRO A 95 -8.19 14.93 -1.90
N TYR A 96 -8.48 14.40 -0.71
CA TYR A 96 -7.72 14.69 0.50
C TYR A 96 -6.27 14.21 0.37
N LEU A 97 -6.06 12.95 -0.03
CA LEU A 97 -4.73 12.39 -0.18
C LEU A 97 -3.91 13.19 -1.22
N HIS A 98 -4.49 13.47 -2.39
CA HIS A 98 -3.82 14.26 -3.43
C HIS A 98 -3.40 15.66 -2.97
N LYS A 99 -4.16 16.27 -2.06
CA LYS A 99 -3.87 17.61 -1.55
C LYS A 99 -2.85 17.61 -0.41
N HIS A 100 -2.76 16.51 0.35
CA HIS A 100 -2.08 16.50 1.63
C HIS A 100 -0.92 15.49 1.72
N PHE A 101 -0.61 14.73 0.65
CA PHE A 101 0.55 13.86 0.68
C PHE A 101 1.83 14.68 0.91
N ARG A 102 2.77 14.11 1.62
CA ARG A 102 3.98 14.80 2.10
C ARG A 102 5.26 14.17 1.61
N SER A 103 5.18 12.91 1.17
CA SER A 103 6.33 12.09 0.79
C SER A 103 6.03 11.25 -0.44
N THR A 104 7.07 10.89 -1.18
CA THR A 104 7.00 10.03 -2.37
C THR A 104 7.94 8.84 -2.20
N PRO A 105 7.56 7.82 -1.40
CA PRO A 105 8.39 6.64 -1.20
C PRO A 105 8.55 5.86 -2.51
N ASP A 106 9.62 5.08 -2.61
CA ASP A 106 9.72 4.05 -3.63
C ASP A 106 8.74 2.92 -3.28
N VAL A 107 8.00 2.40 -4.26
CA VAL A 107 6.92 1.43 -4.03
C VAL A 107 7.11 0.18 -4.87
N LEU A 108 6.95 -1.00 -4.26
CA LEU A 108 6.74 -2.25 -4.97
C LEU A 108 5.29 -2.69 -4.82
N LEU A 109 4.61 -2.89 -5.95
CA LEU A 109 3.27 -3.46 -6.00
C LEU A 109 3.36 -4.94 -6.44
N ILE A 110 2.91 -5.86 -5.59
CA ILE A 110 2.85 -7.30 -5.88
C ILE A 110 1.39 -7.71 -5.94
N HIS A 111 0.95 -8.39 -7.02
CA HIS A 111 -0.45 -8.76 -7.20
C HIS A 111 -0.60 -10.03 -8.03
N GLY A 112 -1.55 -10.88 -7.65
CA GLY A 112 -1.97 -12.01 -8.46
C GLY A 112 -2.93 -11.59 -9.57
N ASP A 113 -2.73 -12.07 -10.80
CA ASP A 113 -3.61 -11.71 -11.91
C ASP A 113 -4.97 -12.43 -11.89
N ASP A 114 -5.14 -13.46 -11.04
CA ASP A 114 -6.40 -14.16 -10.74
C ASP A 114 -7.00 -13.77 -9.37
N ASP A 115 -6.58 -12.66 -8.77
CA ASP A 115 -7.14 -12.14 -7.52
C ASP A 115 -8.61 -11.74 -7.71
N LYS A 116 -9.51 -12.44 -6.99
CA LYS A 116 -10.97 -12.22 -7.05
C LYS A 116 -11.48 -11.26 -5.98
N MET A 117 -10.65 -10.92 -4.98
CA MET A 117 -11.01 -10.00 -3.91
C MET A 117 -10.65 -8.57 -4.26
N VAL A 118 -9.40 -8.33 -4.64
CA VAL A 118 -8.91 -7.07 -5.18
C VAL A 118 -8.48 -7.31 -6.62
N ARG A 119 -9.27 -6.85 -7.57
CA ARG A 119 -9.02 -7.13 -8.99
C ARG A 119 -7.66 -6.59 -9.42
N PHE A 120 -6.98 -7.34 -10.28
CA PHE A 120 -5.69 -6.92 -10.87
C PHE A 120 -5.71 -5.53 -11.52
N ALA A 121 -6.86 -5.09 -12.05
CA ALA A 121 -7.04 -3.73 -12.55
C ALA A 121 -6.75 -2.64 -11.49
N ALA A 122 -6.95 -2.97 -10.20
CA ALA A 122 -6.65 -2.06 -9.09
C ALA A 122 -5.15 -1.80 -8.94
N GLN A 123 -4.29 -2.80 -9.19
CA GLN A 123 -2.84 -2.60 -9.19
C GLN A 123 -2.41 -1.59 -10.26
N LYS A 124 -2.92 -1.73 -11.49
CA LYS A 124 -2.62 -0.80 -12.59
C LYS A 124 -3.13 0.61 -12.30
N TYR A 125 -4.29 0.70 -11.65
CA TYR A 125 -4.85 1.98 -11.21
C TYR A 125 -3.93 2.61 -10.15
N THR A 126 -3.57 1.86 -9.11
CA THR A 126 -2.69 2.30 -8.02
C THR A 126 -1.33 2.77 -8.55
N CYS A 127 -0.73 2.01 -9.47
CA CYS A 127 0.54 2.39 -10.11
C CYS A 127 0.44 3.78 -10.74
N ARG A 128 -0.57 4.03 -11.58
CA ARG A 128 -0.76 5.33 -12.25
C ARG A 128 -0.95 6.48 -11.26
N GLN A 129 -1.68 6.23 -10.15
CA GLN A 129 -1.91 7.25 -9.12
C GLN A 129 -0.61 7.59 -8.41
N LEU A 130 0.16 6.59 -8.01
CA LEU A 130 1.45 6.77 -7.34
C LEU A 130 2.49 7.47 -8.25
N GLU A 131 2.59 7.07 -9.51
CA GLU A 131 3.44 7.72 -10.49
C GLU A 131 3.01 9.18 -10.71
N GLY A 132 1.71 9.45 -10.74
CA GLY A 132 1.14 10.80 -10.83
C GLY A 132 1.50 11.70 -9.64
N LEU A 133 1.77 11.12 -8.47
CA LEU A 133 2.27 11.81 -7.27
C LEU A 133 3.81 11.93 -7.25
N GLY A 134 4.52 11.31 -8.20
CA GLY A 134 5.98 11.35 -8.29
C GLY A 134 6.69 10.18 -7.60
N CYS A 135 5.97 9.15 -7.17
CA CYS A 135 6.58 7.93 -6.64
C CYS A 135 7.28 7.13 -7.75
N LYS A 136 8.38 6.47 -7.42
CA LYS A 136 8.95 5.40 -8.25
C LYS A 136 8.21 4.11 -7.94
N VAL A 137 7.63 3.47 -8.96
CA VAL A 137 6.81 2.28 -8.78
C VAL A 137 7.35 1.10 -9.58
N ASP A 138 7.71 0.04 -8.87
CA ASP A 138 7.97 -1.27 -9.46
C ASP A 138 6.72 -2.14 -9.35
N MET A 139 6.41 -2.95 -10.35
CA MET A 139 5.28 -3.88 -10.35
C MET A 139 5.74 -5.32 -10.55
N SER A 140 5.22 -6.23 -9.74
CA SER A 140 5.36 -7.67 -9.91
C SER A 140 3.99 -8.32 -10.02
N VAL A 141 3.79 -9.09 -11.07
CA VAL A 141 2.55 -9.82 -11.34
C VAL A 141 2.81 -11.30 -11.16
N ILE A 142 2.01 -11.94 -10.30
CA ILE A 142 2.06 -13.39 -10.07
C ILE A 142 1.01 -14.05 -10.95
N SER A 143 1.46 -14.81 -11.95
CA SER A 143 0.55 -15.47 -12.91
C SER A 143 -0.26 -16.57 -12.22
N GLY A 144 -1.60 -16.52 -12.38
CA GLY A 144 -2.56 -17.39 -11.67
C GLY A 144 -2.63 -17.14 -10.17
N GLY A 145 -1.93 -16.13 -9.67
CA GLY A 145 -1.92 -15.77 -8.25
C GLY A 145 -3.27 -15.22 -7.80
N GLN A 146 -3.69 -15.65 -6.61
CA GLN A 146 -4.93 -15.25 -5.97
C GLN A 146 -4.68 -14.19 -4.87
N HIS A 147 -5.71 -13.88 -4.07
CA HIS A 147 -5.63 -12.94 -2.94
C HIS A 147 -4.89 -13.56 -1.75
N GLN A 148 -3.57 -13.65 -1.84
CA GLN A 148 -2.74 -14.32 -0.83
C GLN A 148 -1.29 -13.82 -0.84
N VAL A 149 -0.60 -14.02 0.29
CA VAL A 149 0.85 -13.90 0.39
C VAL A 149 1.43 -15.31 0.34
N THR A 150 2.39 -15.54 -0.55
CA THR A 150 3.05 -16.84 -0.77
C THR A 150 4.56 -16.71 -0.58
N PRO A 151 5.30 -17.83 -0.43
CA PRO A 151 6.76 -17.80 -0.42
C PRO A 151 7.36 -17.11 -1.65
N GLU A 152 6.72 -17.25 -2.82
CA GLU A 152 7.13 -16.56 -4.05
C GLU A 152 7.00 -15.05 -3.92
N THR A 153 5.84 -14.54 -3.47
CA THR A 153 5.63 -13.09 -3.28
C THR A 153 6.55 -12.51 -2.21
N LEU A 154 6.84 -13.26 -1.15
CA LEU A 154 7.80 -12.86 -0.12
C LEU A 154 9.23 -12.81 -0.66
N SER A 155 9.63 -13.74 -1.53
CA SER A 155 10.94 -13.69 -2.20
C SER A 155 11.08 -12.44 -3.07
N VAL A 156 10.05 -12.10 -3.84
CA VAL A 156 10.03 -10.88 -4.66
C VAL A 156 10.21 -9.63 -3.79
N ALA A 157 9.51 -9.57 -2.66
CA ALA A 157 9.63 -8.45 -1.72
C ALA A 157 11.02 -8.36 -1.10
N ALA A 158 11.58 -9.50 -0.66
CA ALA A 158 12.91 -9.57 -0.06
C ALA A 158 14.00 -9.13 -1.07
N ASP A 159 13.90 -9.60 -2.32
CA ASP A 159 14.84 -9.21 -3.38
C ASP A 159 14.76 -7.71 -3.69
N TYR A 160 13.56 -7.15 -3.67
CA TYR A 160 13.38 -5.70 -3.85
C TYR A 160 14.05 -4.92 -2.72
N ILE A 161 13.78 -5.26 -1.47
CA ILE A 161 14.34 -4.58 -0.30
C ILE A 161 15.87 -4.72 -0.29
N ASN A 162 16.39 -5.94 -0.51
CA ASN A 162 17.84 -6.19 -0.54
C ASN A 162 18.55 -5.35 -1.62
N ARG A 163 17.96 -5.20 -2.81
CA ARG A 163 18.53 -4.32 -3.85
C ARG A 163 18.58 -2.85 -3.42
N LYS A 164 17.58 -2.37 -2.68
CA LYS A 164 17.54 -0.99 -2.20
C LYS A 164 18.56 -0.73 -1.09
N ILE A 165 18.75 -1.69 -0.18
CA ILE A 165 19.75 -1.59 0.90
C ILE A 165 21.18 -1.72 0.36
N ALA A 166 21.41 -2.56 -0.68
CA ALA A 166 22.72 -2.81 -1.24
C ALA A 166 23.28 -1.66 -2.09
N VAL A 167 22.45 -0.68 -2.49
CA VAL A 167 22.88 0.50 -3.26
C VAL A 167 22.83 1.71 -2.32
N PRO A 168 23.97 2.15 -1.75
CA PRO A 168 24.03 3.43 -1.05
C PRO A 168 23.62 4.53 -2.02
N ASP A 169 22.77 5.44 -1.59
CA ASP A 169 22.51 6.68 -2.34
C ASP A 169 23.84 7.42 -2.54
N LEU A 170 24.28 7.48 -3.81
CA LEU A 170 25.47 8.25 -4.24
C LEU A 170 25.10 9.72 -4.42
#